data_be334dbb44c2f0d8dcf82b2ec9464ce5
#
_entry.id   be334dbb44c2f0d8dcf82b2ec9464ce5
#
_cell.length_a   1.000
_cell.length_b   1.000
_cell.length_c   1.000
_cell.angle_alpha   90.00
_cell.angle_beta   90.00
_cell.angle_gamma   90.00
#
_symmetry.space_group_name_H-M   'P 1'
#
loop_
_entity.id
_entity.type
_entity.pdbx_description
1 polymer ?
#
loop_
_entity_poly.entity_id
_entity_poly.type
_entity_poly.pdbx_seq_one_letter_code
_entity_poly.pdbx_strand_id
1 'polypeptide(L)'
;MQRHATRFTAALLIAALCAPAAAQQSSGNLMGDGKAGDVVRVERQATGYLREIKVEADGKYRIPRVPTGIYIVTVTHADGTVDKPREVRVQIGTTSRVK
;
A
#
# COMPACT_ATOMS: atom_id res chain seq x y z
N MET A 1 -16.30 -8.03 55.77
CA MET A 1 -16.13 -7.87 55.36
C MET A 1 -15.91 -7.53 54.30
N GLN A 2 -15.65 -7.23 53.71
CA GLN A 2 -15.57 -6.90 52.82
C GLN A 2 -14.71 -6.91 52.05
N ARG A 3 -14.10 -6.88 51.54
CA ARG A 3 -13.25 -6.97 50.98
C ARG A 3 -13.26 -7.26 49.74
N HIS A 4 -13.71 -7.42 49.09
CA HIS A 4 -13.92 -7.88 47.99
C HIS A 4 -13.92 -6.91 46.97
N ALA A 5 -13.98 -5.95 47.10
CA ALA A 5 -14.09 -4.98 46.08
C ALA A 5 -12.89 -4.82 45.26
N THR A 6 -11.87 -5.30 45.66
CA THR A 6 -10.73 -4.99 45.00
C THR A 6 -10.41 -5.74 43.81
N ARG A 7 -11.11 -6.72 43.52
CA ARG A 7 -10.74 -7.49 42.53
C ARG A 7 -11.00 -7.02 41.20
N PHE A 8 -11.71 -6.15 40.91
CA PHE A 8 -12.03 -5.85 39.67
C PHE A 8 -11.10 -5.01 38.95
N THR A 9 -10.25 -4.37 39.44
CA THR A 9 -9.43 -3.44 38.74
C THR A 9 -8.52 -4.07 37.73
N ALA A 10 -8.21 -5.27 37.87
CA ALA A 10 -7.28 -5.89 36.99
C ALA A 10 -7.75 -6.00 35.57
N ALA A 11 -8.96 -6.07 35.37
CA ALA A 11 -9.47 -6.32 34.06
C ALA A 11 -9.23 -5.17 33.08
N LEU A 12 -9.09 -4.00 33.59
CA LEU A 12 -8.94 -2.93 32.74
C LEU A 12 -7.67 -2.84 32.00
N LEU A 13 -6.64 -3.33 32.51
CA LEU A 13 -5.38 -3.20 31.90
C LEU A 13 -5.24 -3.88 30.60
N ILE A 14 -5.90 -4.93 30.43
CA ILE A 14 -5.75 -5.71 29.25
C ILE A 14 -6.19 -5.02 28.01
N ALA A 15 -7.19 -4.28 28.07
CA ALA A 15 -7.74 -3.65 26.91
C ALA A 15 -6.77 -2.65 26.28
N ALA A 16 -5.97 -2.02 27.05
CA ALA A 16 -5.10 -1.02 26.53
C ALA A 16 -3.98 -1.58 25.69
N LEU A 17 -3.64 -2.79 25.85
CA LEU A 17 -2.52 -3.34 25.16
C LEU A 17 -2.78 -3.69 23.74
N CYS A 18 -3.98 -3.85 23.35
CA CYS A 18 -4.26 -4.28 22.02
C CYS A 18 -4.23 -3.18 20.99
N ALA A 19 -4.47 -1.99 21.37
CA ALA A 19 -4.61 -0.92 20.43
C ALA A 19 -3.37 -0.52 19.67
N PRO A 20 -2.25 -0.41 20.25
CA PRO A 20 -1.13 0.18 19.56
C PRO A 20 -0.62 -0.61 18.36
N ALA A 21 -0.75 -1.86 18.39
CA ALA A 21 -0.19 -2.66 17.32
C ALA A 21 -0.84 -2.39 15.98
N ALA A 22 -2.07 -2.07 15.99
CA ALA A 22 -2.78 -1.90 14.76
C ALA A 22 -2.45 -0.60 14.04
N ALA A 23 -1.83 0.30 14.70
CA ALA A 23 -1.55 1.59 14.11
C ALA A 23 -0.34 1.60 13.21
N GLN A 24 0.43 0.56 13.21
CA GLN A 24 1.64 0.55 12.42
C GLN A 24 1.34 0.37 10.96
N GLN A 25 1.85 1.26 10.16
CA GLN A 25 1.66 1.20 8.74
C GLN A 25 2.99 1.29 8.05
N SER A 26 3.25 0.43 7.11
CA SER A 26 4.48 0.42 6.37
C SER A 26 4.17 0.53 4.90
N SER A 27 3.66 1.65 4.50
CA SER A 27 3.26 1.84 3.13
C SER A 27 3.61 3.22 2.61
N GLY A 28 3.67 3.34 1.31
CA GLY A 28 3.84 4.60 0.62
C GLY A 28 2.89 4.64 -0.57
N ASN A 29 3.11 5.58 -1.46
CA ASN A 29 2.27 5.74 -2.63
C ASN A 29 3.12 5.70 -3.89
N LEU A 30 2.51 5.29 -4.99
CA LEU A 30 3.11 5.38 -6.30
C LEU A 30 2.32 6.36 -7.15
N MET A 31 2.99 7.06 -8.04
CA MET A 31 2.33 7.90 -9.01
C MET A 31 3.11 7.87 -10.32
N GLY A 32 2.44 8.14 -11.40
CA GLY A 32 3.06 8.20 -12.70
C GLY A 32 2.16 8.87 -13.70
N ASP A 33 2.63 8.99 -14.93
CA ASP A 33 1.85 9.57 -16.00
C ASP A 33 1.24 8.44 -16.84
N GLY A 34 0.03 8.61 -17.28
CA GLY A 34 -0.66 7.61 -18.08
C GLY A 34 -1.65 8.23 -19.02
N LYS A 35 -2.17 7.41 -19.92
CA LYS A 35 -3.20 7.82 -20.87
C LYS A 35 -4.44 6.98 -20.65
N ALA A 36 -5.57 7.52 -21.04
CA ALA A 36 -6.82 6.79 -20.90
C ALA A 36 -6.72 5.41 -21.57
N GLY A 37 -7.12 4.39 -20.85
CA GLY A 37 -7.06 3.02 -21.33
C GLY A 37 -5.80 2.26 -20.96
N ASP A 38 -4.81 2.92 -20.38
CA ASP A 38 -3.61 2.24 -19.93
C ASP A 38 -3.94 1.38 -18.71
N VAL A 39 -3.27 0.24 -18.61
CA VAL A 39 -3.35 -0.62 -17.44
C VAL A 39 -1.97 -0.63 -16.80
N VAL A 40 -1.91 -0.25 -15.53
CA VAL A 40 -0.66 -0.21 -14.78
C VAL A 40 -0.63 -1.39 -13.82
N ARG A 41 0.39 -2.22 -13.97
CA ARG A 41 0.54 -3.40 -13.14
C ARG A 41 1.76 -3.25 -12.26
N VAL A 42 1.56 -3.41 -10.96
CA VAL A 42 2.62 -3.29 -9.97
C VAL A 42 2.78 -4.64 -9.30
N GLU A 43 3.97 -5.20 -9.34
CA GLU A 43 4.17 -6.50 -8.74
C GLU A 43 5.49 -6.62 -8.01
N ARG A 44 5.50 -7.49 -7.01
CA ARG A 44 6.68 -7.83 -6.26
C ARG A 44 6.66 -9.33 -6.02
N GLN A 45 7.50 -10.04 -6.72
CA GLN A 45 7.49 -11.50 -6.67
C GLN A 45 7.84 -12.05 -5.29
N ALA A 46 8.74 -11.38 -4.60
CA ALA A 46 9.19 -11.85 -3.29
C ALA A 46 8.06 -12.02 -2.29
N THR A 47 7.01 -11.22 -2.40
CA THR A 47 5.87 -11.27 -1.48
C THR A 47 4.58 -11.72 -2.15
N GLY A 48 4.59 -11.91 -3.44
CA GLY A 48 3.37 -12.21 -4.19
C GLY A 48 2.44 -11.04 -4.38
N TYR A 49 2.92 -9.83 -4.12
CA TYR A 49 2.08 -8.64 -4.27
C TYR A 49 1.81 -8.38 -5.75
N LEU A 50 0.55 -8.12 -6.06
CA LEU A 50 0.15 -7.80 -7.43
C LEU A 50 -1.04 -6.85 -7.37
N ARG A 51 -0.96 -5.75 -8.08
CA ARG A 51 -2.05 -4.81 -8.17
C ARG A 51 -2.10 -4.22 -9.56
N GLU A 52 -3.29 -4.15 -10.13
CA GLU A 52 -3.50 -3.55 -11.43
C GLU A 52 -4.51 -2.43 -11.31
N ILE A 53 -4.26 -1.35 -12.00
CA ILE A 53 -5.25 -0.28 -12.09
C ILE A 53 -5.39 0.13 -13.55
N LYS A 54 -6.54 0.65 -13.89
CA LYS A 54 -6.80 1.17 -15.22
C LYS A 54 -6.83 2.68 -15.15
N VAL A 55 -6.11 3.33 -16.05
CA VAL A 55 -6.09 4.79 -16.12
C VAL A 55 -7.32 5.23 -16.88
N GLU A 56 -8.18 6.03 -16.22
CA GLU A 56 -9.45 6.41 -16.79
C GLU A 56 -9.35 7.61 -17.72
N ALA A 57 -8.41 8.49 -17.49
CA ALA A 57 -8.24 9.70 -18.28
C ALA A 57 -6.76 10.04 -18.39
N ASP A 58 -6.41 10.76 -19.42
CA ASP A 58 -5.02 11.19 -19.59
C ASP A 58 -4.57 12.01 -18.38
N GLY A 59 -3.37 11.81 -17.96
CA GLY A 59 -2.79 12.56 -16.86
C GLY A 59 -2.05 11.66 -15.92
N LYS A 60 -2.19 11.92 -14.63
CA LYS A 60 -1.43 11.17 -13.63
C LYS A 60 -2.30 10.10 -12.98
N TYR A 61 -1.71 8.94 -12.74
CA TYR A 61 -2.36 7.93 -11.95
C TYR A 61 -1.69 7.88 -10.58
N ARG A 62 -2.40 7.34 -9.60
CA ARG A 62 -1.90 7.23 -8.25
C ARG A 62 -2.33 5.90 -7.65
N ILE A 63 -1.41 5.23 -7.01
CA ILE A 63 -1.68 3.97 -6.34
C ILE A 63 -1.30 4.15 -4.88
N PRO A 64 -2.28 4.27 -3.97
CA PRO A 64 -1.99 4.50 -2.56
C PRO A 64 -1.78 3.20 -1.81
N ARG A 65 -1.18 3.33 -0.66
CA ARG A 65 -1.03 2.21 0.29
C ARG A 65 -0.32 1.00 -0.31
N VAL A 66 0.80 1.24 -0.90
CA VAL A 66 1.64 0.17 -1.41
C VAL A 66 2.65 -0.17 -0.33
N PRO A 67 2.77 -1.43 0.08
CA PRO A 67 3.76 -1.81 1.10
C PRO A 67 5.17 -1.42 0.65
N THR A 68 6.03 -1.12 1.61
CA THR A 68 7.39 -0.72 1.27
C THR A 68 8.15 -1.83 0.59
N GLY A 69 8.99 -1.50 -0.35
CA GLY A 69 9.79 -2.47 -1.07
C GLY A 69 10.10 -2.02 -2.47
N ILE A 70 10.70 -2.91 -3.23
CA ILE A 70 11.05 -2.65 -4.63
C ILE A 70 10.07 -3.40 -5.51
N TYR A 71 9.47 -2.71 -6.45
CA TYR A 71 8.43 -3.24 -7.30
C TYR A 71 8.78 -3.10 -8.76
N ILE A 72 8.18 -3.96 -9.57
CA ILE A 72 8.26 -3.85 -11.03
C ILE A 72 6.94 -3.30 -11.51
N VAL A 73 6.99 -2.23 -12.24
CA VAL A 73 5.80 -1.57 -12.79
C VAL A 73 5.80 -1.76 -14.30
N THR A 74 4.73 -2.30 -14.82
CA THR A 74 4.56 -2.53 -16.25
C THR A 74 3.29 -1.83 -16.69
N VAL A 75 3.37 -1.10 -17.78
CA VAL A 75 2.22 -0.39 -18.34
C VAL A 75 1.88 -0.99 -19.68
N THR A 76 0.62 -1.38 -19.83
CA THR A 76 0.07 -1.86 -21.10
C THR A 76 -0.87 -0.80 -21.63
N HIS A 77 -0.63 -0.34 -22.82
CA HIS A 77 -1.43 0.70 -23.43
C HIS A 77 -2.71 0.16 -24.04
N ALA A 78 -3.65 1.05 -24.32
CA ALA A 78 -4.95 0.67 -24.85
C ALA A 78 -4.84 -0.09 -26.16
N ASP A 79 -3.81 0.14 -26.94
CA ASP A 79 -3.61 -0.55 -28.21
C ASP A 79 -2.91 -1.89 -28.05
N GLY A 80 -2.64 -2.32 -26.84
CA GLY A 80 -2.00 -3.60 -26.55
C GLY A 80 -0.49 -3.56 -26.44
N THR A 81 0.13 -2.42 -26.70
CA THR A 81 1.59 -2.35 -26.57
C THR A 81 1.97 -2.28 -25.10
N VAL A 82 3.09 -2.87 -24.77
CA VAL A 82 3.57 -2.96 -23.39
C VAL A 82 4.90 -2.21 -23.28
N ASP A 83 4.97 -1.29 -22.34
CA ASP A 83 6.20 -0.56 -22.09
C ASP A 83 7.20 -1.45 -21.37
N LYS A 84 8.47 -1.05 -21.43
CA LYS A 84 9.49 -1.72 -20.69
C LYS A 84 9.18 -1.70 -19.20
N PRO A 85 9.31 -2.81 -18.50
CA PRO A 85 9.12 -2.83 -17.05
C PRO A 85 10.09 -1.88 -16.35
N ARG A 86 9.64 -1.25 -15.30
CA ARG A 86 10.44 -0.30 -14.55
C ARG A 86 10.49 -0.69 -13.08
N GLU A 87 11.65 -0.51 -12.49
CA GLU A 87 11.81 -0.80 -11.08
C GLU A 87 11.58 0.46 -10.27
N VAL A 88 10.77 0.37 -9.23
CA VAL A 88 10.43 1.51 -8.38
C VAL A 88 10.54 1.09 -6.93
N ARG A 89 11.14 1.95 -6.13
CA ARG A 89 11.23 1.71 -4.69
C ARG A 89 10.17 2.51 -3.96
N VAL A 90 9.40 1.85 -3.11
CA VAL A 90 8.37 2.48 -2.30
C VAL A 90 8.88 2.59 -0.87
N GLN A 91 8.84 3.80 -0.32
CA GLN A 91 9.27 4.07 1.05
C GLN A 91 8.11 4.57 1.88
N ILE A 92 8.20 4.37 3.18
CA ILE A 92 7.15 4.76 4.11
C ILE A 92 6.85 6.24 4.01
N GLY A 93 5.57 6.56 3.91
CA GLY A 93 5.12 7.94 3.98
C GLY A 93 5.49 8.82 2.80
N THR A 94 6.02 8.24 1.73
CA THR A 94 6.43 9.04 0.57
C THR A 94 5.63 8.66 -0.66
N THR A 95 5.71 9.50 -1.66
CA THR A 95 5.13 9.20 -2.97
C THR A 95 6.29 9.03 -3.95
N SER A 96 6.40 7.83 -4.50
CA SER A 96 7.45 7.54 -5.48
C SER A 96 6.89 7.67 -6.88
N ARG A 97 7.70 8.24 -7.75
CA ARG A 97 7.25 8.46 -9.12
C ARG A 97 7.80 7.37 -10.03
N VAL A 98 6.92 6.83 -10.85
CA VAL A 98 7.30 5.85 -11.87
C VAL A 98 7.76 6.62 -13.10
N LYS A 99 8.96 6.36 -13.56
CA LYS A 99 9.51 7.08 -14.70
C LYS A 99 9.59 6.25 -15.94
#